data_7884092c981ae04f8a13cf89f87bf0d8
#
_entry.id   7884092c981ae04f8a13cf89f87bf0d8
#
_cell.length_a   1.000
_cell.length_b   1.000
_cell.length_c   1.000
_cell.angle_alpha   90.00
_cell.angle_beta   90.00
_cell.angle_gamma   90.00
#
_symmetry.space_group_name_H-M   'P 1'
#
loop_
_entity.id
_entity.type
_entity.pdbx_description
1 polymer ?
#
loop_
_entity_poly.entity_id
_entity_poly.type
_entity_poly.pdbx_seq_one_letter_code
_entity_poly.pdbx_strand_id
1 'polypeptide(L)'
;IQVVSDIAPNPLPILSVLDSLGLQTLVHRFPTELSGGQQQRTAIARAIIKNPKILLCDELTGALDSKASKEVLQYIEKVNETLGMTILIITHNAAISKIADRVIQIRDGKVISNTINDVKVRAEDLVL
;
A
#
# COMPACT_ATOMS: atom_id res chain seq x y z
N ILE A 1 -12.56 4.59 9.01
CA ILE A 1 -12.90 4.24 7.62
C ILE A 1 -14.32 4.72 7.28
N GLN A 2 -15.34 4.39 8.08
CA GLN A 2 -16.74 4.81 7.84
C GLN A 2 -16.86 6.33 7.63
N VAL A 3 -16.34 7.14 8.53
CA VAL A 3 -16.41 8.61 8.41
C VAL A 3 -15.83 9.12 7.09
N VAL A 4 -14.73 8.52 6.63
CA VAL A 4 -14.10 8.89 5.35
C VAL A 4 -14.98 8.48 4.16
N SER A 5 -15.61 7.30 4.24
CA SER A 5 -16.55 6.83 3.22
C SER A 5 -17.75 7.77 3.10
N ASP A 6 -18.31 8.21 4.24
CA ASP A 6 -19.51 9.05 4.27
C ASP A 6 -19.32 10.44 3.64
N ILE A 7 -18.08 10.94 3.62
CA ILE A 7 -17.75 12.26 3.03
C ILE A 7 -17.12 12.18 1.63
N ALA A 8 -16.78 10.99 1.15
CA ALA A 8 -16.20 10.82 -0.18
C ALA A 8 -17.29 10.91 -1.27
N PRO A 9 -17.03 11.56 -2.42
CA PRO A 9 -18.04 11.74 -3.46
C PRO A 9 -18.43 10.43 -4.19
N ASN A 10 -17.54 9.46 -4.25
CA ASN A 10 -17.77 8.16 -4.89
C ASN A 10 -16.95 7.07 -4.20
N PRO A 11 -17.29 6.72 -2.94
CA PRO A 11 -16.46 5.80 -2.15
C PRO A 11 -16.57 4.36 -2.67
N LEU A 12 -15.49 3.60 -2.44
CA LEU A 12 -15.52 2.16 -2.61
C LEU A 12 -16.40 1.51 -1.53
N PRO A 13 -17.00 0.34 -1.78
CA PRO A 13 -17.76 -0.40 -0.77
C PRO A 13 -16.85 -0.77 0.42
N ILE A 14 -17.20 -0.35 1.62
CA ILE A 14 -16.39 -0.55 2.84
C ILE A 14 -16.04 -2.02 3.04
N LEU A 15 -17.00 -2.91 2.93
CA LEU A 15 -16.78 -4.34 3.14
C LEU A 15 -15.75 -4.91 2.17
N SER A 16 -15.78 -4.49 0.90
CA SER A 16 -14.79 -4.91 -0.10
C SER A 16 -13.39 -4.40 0.22
N VAL A 17 -13.27 -3.16 0.72
CA VAL A 17 -11.99 -2.59 1.14
C VAL A 17 -11.44 -3.33 2.34
N LEU A 18 -12.27 -3.59 3.35
CA LEU A 18 -11.88 -4.34 4.55
C LEU A 18 -11.44 -5.76 4.21
N ASP A 19 -12.17 -6.44 3.32
CA ASP A 19 -11.83 -7.77 2.84
C ASP A 19 -10.49 -7.79 2.11
N SER A 20 -10.29 -6.88 1.17
CA SER A 20 -9.06 -6.76 0.38
C SER A 20 -7.81 -6.56 1.24
N LEU A 21 -7.95 -5.96 2.42
CA LEU A 21 -6.85 -5.64 3.33
C LEU A 21 -6.80 -6.56 4.56
N GLY A 22 -7.63 -7.60 4.62
CA GLY A 22 -7.67 -8.55 5.74
C GLY A 22 -8.06 -7.90 7.07
N LEU A 23 -8.97 -6.92 7.05
CA LEU A 23 -9.38 -6.14 8.22
C LEU A 23 -10.77 -6.49 8.76
N GLN A 24 -11.51 -7.43 8.13
CA GLN A 24 -12.91 -7.73 8.48
C GLN A 24 -13.09 -8.10 9.96
N THR A 25 -12.17 -8.88 10.50
CA THR A 25 -12.24 -9.36 11.90
C THR A 25 -11.81 -8.31 12.92
N LEU A 26 -11.30 -7.16 12.46
CA LEU A 26 -10.71 -6.11 13.29
C LEU A 26 -11.61 -4.86 13.41
N VAL A 27 -12.82 -4.89 12.83
CA VAL A 27 -13.71 -3.73 12.72
C VAL A 27 -14.11 -3.12 14.07
N HIS A 28 -14.10 -3.91 15.14
CA HIS A 28 -14.43 -3.48 16.49
C HIS A 28 -13.21 -3.20 17.38
N ARG A 29 -11.98 -3.29 16.82
CA ARG A 29 -10.76 -3.02 17.56
C ARG A 29 -10.43 -1.53 17.57
N PHE A 30 -9.93 -1.05 18.71
CA PHE A 30 -9.36 0.29 18.80
C PHE A 30 -7.96 0.32 18.16
N PRO A 31 -7.49 1.49 17.67
CA PRO A 31 -6.16 1.61 17.08
C PRO A 31 -5.03 1.08 17.97
N THR A 32 -5.14 1.25 19.29
CA THR A 32 -4.15 0.77 20.27
C THR A 32 -4.09 -0.74 20.42
N GLU A 33 -5.12 -1.45 19.95
CA GLU A 33 -5.20 -2.92 19.96
C GLU A 33 -4.69 -3.55 18.66
N LEU A 34 -4.27 -2.74 17.69
CA LEU A 34 -3.79 -3.17 16.40
C LEU A 34 -2.26 -3.26 16.37
N SER A 35 -1.70 -4.29 15.71
CA SER A 35 -0.28 -4.35 15.40
C SER A 35 0.12 -3.23 14.43
N GLY A 36 1.42 -2.92 14.33
CA GLY A 36 1.92 -1.91 13.39
C GLY A 36 1.48 -2.18 11.95
N GLY A 37 1.57 -3.43 11.48
CA GLY A 37 1.09 -3.82 10.15
C GLY A 37 -0.43 -3.65 9.98
N GLN A 38 -1.23 -3.95 11.02
CA GLN A 38 -2.68 -3.75 11.01
C GLN A 38 -3.03 -2.24 10.98
N GLN A 39 -2.30 -1.41 11.75
CA GLN A 39 -2.45 0.04 11.70
C GLN A 39 -2.13 0.59 10.31
N GLN A 40 -1.06 0.10 9.68
CA GLN A 40 -0.67 0.50 8.33
C GLN A 40 -1.74 0.11 7.30
N ARG A 41 -2.27 -1.12 7.36
CA ARG A 41 -3.38 -1.55 6.49
C ARG A 41 -4.64 -0.70 6.71
N THR A 42 -4.91 -0.28 7.95
CA THR A 42 -6.02 0.63 8.26
C THR A 42 -5.81 2.01 7.64
N ALA A 43 -4.58 2.53 7.65
CA ALA A 43 -4.25 3.79 6.99
C ALA A 43 -4.44 3.69 5.46
N ILE A 44 -4.01 2.58 4.85
CA ILE A 44 -4.25 2.28 3.43
C ILE A 44 -5.76 2.21 3.14
N ALA A 45 -6.54 1.49 3.97
CA ALA A 45 -8.00 1.42 3.81
C ALA A 45 -8.65 2.81 3.81
N ARG A 46 -8.22 3.69 4.72
CA ARG A 46 -8.71 5.07 4.77
C ARG A 46 -8.39 5.89 3.53
N ALA A 47 -7.25 5.63 2.90
CA ALA A 47 -6.85 6.31 1.68
C ALA A 47 -7.63 5.79 0.47
N ILE A 48 -7.72 4.46 0.29
CA ILE A 48 -8.34 3.85 -0.89
C ILE A 48 -9.87 3.93 -0.89
N ILE A 49 -10.53 4.02 0.27
CA ILE A 49 -11.99 4.11 0.35
C ILE A 49 -12.54 5.33 -0.40
N LYS A 50 -11.74 6.37 -0.54
CA LYS A 50 -12.08 7.55 -1.34
C LYS A 50 -12.11 7.29 -2.85
N ASN A 51 -11.72 6.10 -3.28
CA ASN A 51 -11.60 5.72 -4.69
C ASN A 51 -10.66 6.66 -5.49
N PRO A 52 -9.43 6.89 -5.01
CA PRO A 52 -8.50 7.81 -5.68
C PRO A 52 -7.96 7.19 -6.98
N LYS A 53 -7.55 8.04 -7.92
CA LYS A 53 -6.84 7.60 -9.14
C LYS A 53 -5.39 7.23 -8.85
N ILE A 54 -4.79 7.86 -7.85
CA ILE A 54 -3.39 7.66 -7.45
C ILE A 54 -3.33 7.50 -5.94
N LEU A 55 -2.64 6.48 -5.47
CA LEU A 55 -2.29 6.26 -4.07
C LEU A 55 -0.82 6.60 -3.86
N LEU A 56 -0.53 7.51 -2.94
CA LEU A 56 0.82 7.88 -2.55
C LEU A 56 1.20 7.17 -1.25
N CYS A 57 2.29 6.41 -1.28
CA CYS A 57 2.83 5.67 -0.15
C CYS A 57 4.25 6.15 0.15
N ASP A 58 4.41 6.86 1.26
CA ASP A 58 5.71 7.36 1.70
C ASP A 58 6.24 6.47 2.83
N GLU A 59 7.40 5.84 2.60
CA GLU A 59 8.08 4.94 3.55
C GLU A 59 7.15 3.89 4.20
N LEU A 60 6.31 3.26 3.42
CA LEU A 60 5.21 2.39 3.83
C LEU A 60 5.62 1.27 4.81
N THR A 61 6.86 0.85 4.76
CA THR A 61 7.40 -0.28 5.54
C THR A 61 8.45 0.12 6.57
N GLY A 62 8.79 1.41 6.67
CA GLY A 62 9.93 1.89 7.43
C GLY A 62 9.90 1.58 8.94
N ALA A 63 8.72 1.44 9.53
CA ALA A 63 8.53 1.15 10.95
C ALA A 63 8.07 -0.30 11.22
N LEU A 64 8.11 -1.19 10.21
CA LEU A 64 7.62 -2.55 10.30
C LEU A 64 8.77 -3.56 10.26
N ASP A 65 8.59 -4.71 10.91
CA ASP A 65 9.46 -5.86 10.70
C ASP A 65 9.29 -6.44 9.29
N SER A 66 10.20 -7.31 8.86
CA SER A 66 10.21 -7.87 7.51
C SER A 66 8.92 -8.63 7.17
N LYS A 67 8.31 -9.32 8.14
CA LYS A 67 7.06 -10.06 7.93
C LYS A 67 5.89 -9.10 7.69
N ALA A 68 5.71 -8.14 8.58
CA ALA A 68 4.63 -7.14 8.45
C ALA A 68 4.82 -6.27 7.19
N SER A 69 6.07 -5.93 6.84
CA SER A 69 6.40 -5.23 5.60
C SER A 69 5.95 -6.00 4.37
N LYS A 70 6.26 -7.28 4.33
CA LYS A 70 5.88 -8.18 3.23
C LYS A 70 4.34 -8.27 3.11
N GLU A 71 3.63 -8.47 4.21
CA GLU A 71 2.17 -8.49 4.23
C GLU A 71 1.56 -7.19 3.69
N VAL A 72 2.06 -6.05 4.11
CA VAL A 72 1.58 -4.75 3.62
C VAL A 72 1.83 -4.58 2.12
N LEU A 73 2.99 -4.98 1.62
CA LEU A 73 3.31 -4.91 0.18
C LEU A 73 2.42 -5.86 -0.64
N GLN A 74 2.10 -7.05 -0.14
CA GLN A 74 1.12 -7.95 -0.77
C GLN A 74 -0.27 -7.30 -0.90
N TYR A 75 -0.72 -6.57 0.13
CA TYR A 75 -1.98 -5.84 0.05
C TYR A 75 -1.94 -4.69 -0.95
N ILE A 76 -0.83 -3.96 -1.05
CA ILE A 76 -0.63 -2.92 -2.06
C ILE A 76 -0.66 -3.51 -3.47
N GLU A 77 0.03 -4.62 -3.70
CA GLU A 77 0.02 -5.34 -4.96
C GLU A 77 -1.41 -5.78 -5.35
N LYS A 78 -2.14 -6.37 -4.41
CA LYS A 78 -3.53 -6.77 -4.59
C LYS A 78 -4.45 -5.59 -4.93
N VAL A 79 -4.31 -4.46 -4.25
CA VAL A 79 -5.05 -3.22 -4.53
C VAL A 79 -4.79 -2.73 -5.95
N ASN A 80 -3.53 -2.70 -6.38
CA ASN A 80 -3.16 -2.33 -7.74
C ASN A 80 -3.82 -3.25 -8.77
N GLU A 81 -3.72 -4.57 -8.59
CA GLU A 81 -4.27 -5.57 -9.52
C GLU A 81 -5.79 -5.55 -9.59
N THR A 82 -6.48 -5.43 -8.43
CA THR A 82 -7.94 -5.55 -8.37
C THR A 82 -8.68 -4.26 -8.69
N LEU A 83 -8.11 -3.11 -8.33
CA LEU A 83 -8.75 -1.80 -8.53
C LEU A 83 -8.17 -1.02 -9.71
N GLY A 84 -7.09 -1.49 -10.34
CA GLY A 84 -6.39 -0.77 -11.42
C GLY A 84 -5.84 0.59 -10.97
N MET A 85 -5.63 0.77 -9.67
CA MET A 85 -5.19 2.03 -9.07
C MET A 85 -3.71 2.26 -9.31
N THR A 86 -3.33 3.44 -9.76
CA THR A 86 -1.91 3.81 -9.85
C THR A 86 -1.36 4.02 -8.45
N ILE A 87 -0.25 3.34 -8.13
CA ILE A 87 0.39 3.42 -6.81
C ILE A 87 1.80 3.96 -6.97
N LEU A 88 2.12 5.03 -6.24
CA LEU A 88 3.47 5.59 -6.15
C LEU A 88 4.03 5.29 -4.76
N ILE A 89 5.10 4.49 -4.71
CA ILE A 89 5.79 4.14 -3.47
C ILE A 89 7.11 4.91 -3.42
N ILE A 90 7.31 5.68 -2.36
CA ILE A 90 8.57 6.33 -2.04
C ILE A 90 9.27 5.46 -0.99
N THR A 91 10.49 5.03 -1.29
CA THR A 91 11.25 4.17 -0.39
C THR A 91 12.76 4.27 -0.66
N HIS A 92 13.55 4.06 0.38
CA HIS A 92 15.00 3.86 0.27
C HIS A 92 15.39 2.38 0.22
N ASN A 93 14.44 1.45 0.34
CA ASN A 93 14.70 0.02 0.25
C ASN A 93 14.67 -0.46 -1.21
N ALA A 94 15.85 -0.76 -1.77
CA ALA A 94 16.00 -1.22 -3.15
C ALA A 94 15.27 -2.55 -3.44
N ALA A 95 15.01 -3.40 -2.44
CA ALA A 95 14.27 -4.64 -2.65
C ALA A 95 12.82 -4.36 -3.12
N ILE A 96 12.19 -3.30 -2.59
CA ILE A 96 10.81 -2.92 -2.93
C ILE A 96 10.70 -2.51 -4.41
N SER A 97 11.74 -1.96 -5.01
CA SER A 97 11.71 -1.57 -6.43
C SER A 97 11.42 -2.74 -7.38
N LYS A 98 11.71 -3.99 -6.95
CA LYS A 98 11.51 -5.19 -7.77
C LYS A 98 10.05 -5.55 -8.03
N ILE A 99 9.11 -5.07 -7.21
CA ILE A 99 7.67 -5.27 -7.43
C ILE A 99 7.03 -4.19 -8.31
N ALA A 100 7.71 -3.08 -8.54
CA ALA A 100 7.18 -1.96 -9.30
C ALA A 100 7.22 -2.21 -10.82
N ASP A 101 6.27 -1.66 -11.57
CA ASP A 101 6.31 -1.63 -13.04
C ASP A 101 7.40 -0.69 -13.54
N ARG A 102 7.63 0.40 -12.81
CA ARG A 102 8.58 1.46 -13.16
C ARG A 102 9.34 1.92 -11.93
N VAL A 103 10.63 2.12 -12.08
CA VAL A 103 11.52 2.62 -11.03
C VAL A 103 12.12 3.95 -11.45
N ILE A 104 11.92 4.96 -10.61
CA ILE A 104 12.51 6.29 -10.78
C ILE A 104 13.48 6.51 -9.62
N GLN A 105 14.76 6.71 -9.92
CA GLN A 105 15.77 7.03 -8.91
C GLN A 105 16.02 8.53 -8.87
N ILE A 106 15.99 9.07 -7.66
CA ILE A 106 16.23 10.49 -7.40
C ILE A 106 17.47 10.63 -6.52
N ARG A 107 18.36 11.54 -6.87
CA ARG A 107 19.52 11.93 -6.08
C ARG A 107 19.71 13.45 -6.18
N ASP A 108 19.94 14.11 -5.04
CA ASP A 108 20.15 15.56 -4.96
C ASP A 108 19.07 16.38 -5.70
N GLY A 109 17.80 15.95 -5.55
CA GLY A 109 16.65 16.60 -6.18
C GLY A 109 16.52 16.39 -7.69
N LYS A 110 17.32 15.52 -8.28
CA LYS A 110 17.31 15.23 -9.74
C LYS A 110 17.01 13.77 -10.01
N VAL A 111 16.23 13.53 -11.07
CA VAL A 111 16.02 12.17 -11.61
C VAL A 111 17.32 11.71 -12.27
N ILE A 112 17.92 10.62 -11.75
CA ILE A 112 19.14 10.04 -12.28
C ILE A 112 18.87 8.78 -13.12
N SER A 113 17.74 8.11 -12.92
CA SER A 113 17.29 7.02 -13.78
C SER A 113 15.78 6.90 -13.79
N ASN A 114 15.24 6.36 -14.88
CA ASN A 114 13.82 6.04 -15.06
C ASN A 114 13.73 4.77 -15.93
N THR A 115 13.46 3.64 -15.31
CA THR A 115 13.48 2.33 -15.93
C THR A 115 12.17 1.58 -15.73
N ILE A 116 11.80 0.76 -16.71
CA ILE A 116 10.68 -0.17 -16.64
C ILE A 116 11.23 -1.53 -16.23
N ASN A 117 10.58 -2.21 -15.30
CA ASN A 117 10.90 -3.58 -14.95
C ASN A 117 10.20 -4.52 -15.94
N ASP A 118 10.97 -5.18 -16.79
CA ASP A 118 10.44 -6.18 -17.72
C ASP A 118 9.96 -7.46 -17.01
N VAL A 119 10.56 -7.77 -15.86
CA VAL A 119 10.19 -8.90 -15.00
C VAL A 119 10.03 -8.42 -13.57
N LYS A 120 8.80 -8.45 -13.07
CA LYS A 120 8.50 -8.12 -11.69
C LYS A 120 8.61 -9.35 -10.79
N VAL A 121 9.04 -9.12 -9.55
CA VAL A 121 8.97 -10.09 -8.47
C VAL A 121 7.64 -9.89 -7.73
N ARG A 122 7.03 -10.97 -7.23
CA ARG A 122 5.85 -10.86 -6.36
C ARG A 122 6.24 -10.35 -4.98
N ALA A 123 5.35 -9.63 -4.33
CA ALA A 123 5.62 -9.12 -2.98
C ALA A 123 5.92 -10.24 -1.96
N GLU A 124 5.32 -11.42 -2.14
CA GLU A 124 5.56 -12.60 -1.31
C GLU A 124 6.97 -13.18 -1.45
N ASP A 125 7.64 -12.97 -2.58
CA ASP A 125 8.98 -13.49 -2.88
C ASP A 125 10.09 -12.49 -2.52
N LEU A 126 9.73 -11.28 -2.06
CA LEU A 126 10.73 -10.30 -1.65
C LEU A 126 11.55 -10.77 -0.46
N VAL A 127 12.83 -10.48 -0.47
CA VAL A 127 13.73 -10.57 0.68
C VAL A 127 13.98 -9.14 1.18
N LEU A 128 13.36 -8.82 2.32
CA LEU A 128 13.39 -7.49 2.95
C LEU A 128 14.32 -7.47 4.16
#